data_bcebf33ef8446d39398db75a0e3599b9
#
_entry.id   bcebf33ef8446d39398db75a0e3599b9
#
_cell.length_a   1.000
_cell.length_b   1.000
_cell.length_c   1.000
_cell.angle_alpha   90.00
_cell.angle_beta   90.00
_cell.angle_gamma   90.00
#
_symmetry.space_group_name_H-M   'P 1'
#
loop_
_entity.id
_entity.type
_entity.pdbx_description
1 polymer ?
#
loop_
_entity_poly.entity_id
_entity_poly.type
_entity_poly.pdbx_seq_one_letter_code
_entity_poly.pdbx_strand_id
1 'polypeptide(L)'
;YSWRIEDEDLHLGMGAMDVKHFKWKGRYYVVQSLQFGEGGPNSDLGAVVLDVTGLPDTSTVKEVARIREPDYPGGFHNIFVYVHSNGAVLLFTTLSGPQAHVYDLGRVVEGDISNALVAEVPVPKGETETRTYHDFYAGFHPDSAEDRFYGGGTGGYYVFNITDLEQPELLI
;
A
#
# COMPACT_ATOMS: atom_id res chain seq x y z
N TYR A 1 -20.73 -8.80 -7.18
CA TYR A 1 -19.42 -9.47 -7.11
C TYR A 1 -19.04 -9.70 -5.65
N SER A 2 -18.51 -10.86 -5.35
CA SER A 2 -17.91 -11.18 -4.06
C SER A 2 -16.52 -11.78 -4.29
N TRP A 3 -15.56 -11.36 -3.50
CA TRP A 3 -14.21 -11.91 -3.47
C TRP A 3 -13.99 -12.61 -2.13
N ARG A 4 -13.31 -13.74 -2.14
CA ARG A 4 -12.95 -14.49 -0.94
C ARG A 4 -11.51 -14.94 -1.03
N ILE A 5 -10.83 -14.97 0.13
CA ILE A 5 -9.53 -15.61 0.25
C ILE A 5 -9.74 -17.13 0.31
N GLU A 6 -8.83 -17.89 -0.30
CA GLU A 6 -8.81 -19.34 -0.20
C GLU A 6 -8.51 -19.76 1.25
N ASP A 7 -9.10 -20.89 1.67
CA ASP A 7 -8.93 -21.43 3.01
C ASP A 7 -9.27 -20.43 4.14
N GLU A 8 -10.30 -19.62 3.93
CA GLU A 8 -10.69 -18.55 4.87
C GLU A 8 -10.94 -19.05 6.31
N ASP A 9 -11.38 -20.30 6.48
CA ASP A 9 -11.60 -20.92 7.80
C ASP A 9 -10.31 -21.13 8.60
N LEU A 10 -9.15 -21.06 7.94
CA LEU A 10 -7.83 -21.19 8.57
C LEU A 10 -7.23 -19.86 8.97
N HIS A 11 -7.89 -18.74 8.66
CA HIS A 11 -7.44 -17.40 8.99
C HIS A 11 -8.14 -16.87 10.22
N LEU A 12 -7.36 -16.46 11.23
CA LEU A 12 -7.86 -15.87 12.47
C LEU A 12 -7.60 -14.36 12.45
N GLY A 13 -8.62 -13.58 12.82
CA GLY A 13 -8.51 -12.13 12.91
C GLY A 13 -8.32 -11.41 11.56
N MET A 14 -8.69 -12.04 10.47
CA MET A 14 -8.64 -11.40 9.15
C MET A 14 -9.72 -10.34 9.01
N GLY A 15 -9.36 -9.23 8.40
CA GLY A 15 -10.29 -8.18 8.00
C GLY A 15 -9.90 -7.55 6.67
N ALA A 16 -10.92 -7.20 5.87
CA ALA A 16 -10.75 -6.22 4.80
C ALA A 16 -10.75 -4.84 5.48
N MET A 17 -9.65 -4.10 5.36
CA MET A 17 -9.44 -2.88 6.14
C MET A 17 -9.74 -1.64 5.32
N ASP A 18 -8.82 -1.23 4.47
CA ASP A 18 -8.91 0.02 3.72
C ASP A 18 -9.03 -0.26 2.21
N VAL A 19 -9.71 0.62 1.50
CA VAL A 19 -9.95 0.49 0.06
C VAL A 19 -9.64 1.79 -0.65
N LYS A 20 -8.88 1.70 -1.74
CA LYS A 20 -8.60 2.84 -2.63
C LYS A 20 -8.90 2.46 -4.08
N HIS A 21 -9.03 3.46 -4.92
CA HIS A 21 -9.16 3.26 -6.36
C HIS A 21 -8.10 4.05 -7.11
N PHE A 22 -7.80 3.61 -8.31
CA PHE A 22 -6.88 4.30 -9.20
C PHE A 22 -7.22 4.04 -10.66
N LYS A 23 -6.60 4.83 -11.52
CA LYS A 23 -6.70 4.68 -12.97
C LYS A 23 -5.32 4.46 -13.56
N TRP A 24 -5.19 3.47 -14.44
CA TRP A 24 -3.96 3.19 -15.18
C TRP A 24 -4.28 2.85 -16.63
N LYS A 25 -3.63 3.53 -17.59
CA LYS A 25 -3.79 3.33 -19.03
C LYS A 25 -5.27 3.21 -19.49
N GLY A 26 -6.12 4.08 -18.94
CA GLY A 26 -7.55 4.13 -19.29
C GLY A 26 -8.44 3.13 -18.57
N ARG A 27 -7.89 2.22 -17.76
CA ARG A 27 -8.63 1.23 -16.95
C ARG A 27 -8.77 1.71 -15.52
N TYR A 28 -9.81 1.21 -14.84
CA TYR A 28 -10.11 1.55 -13.44
C TYR A 28 -9.90 0.33 -12.56
N TYR A 29 -9.27 0.55 -11.45
CA TYR A 29 -8.92 -0.49 -10.48
C TYR A 29 -9.32 -0.10 -9.07
N VAL A 30 -9.57 -1.12 -8.25
CA VAL A 30 -9.71 -1.01 -6.80
C VAL A 30 -8.61 -1.83 -6.16
N VAL A 31 -7.94 -1.28 -5.16
CA VAL A 31 -7.02 -1.99 -4.29
C VAL A 31 -7.65 -2.09 -2.90
N GLN A 32 -7.77 -3.32 -2.39
CA GLN A 32 -8.32 -3.65 -1.08
C GLN A 32 -7.21 -4.19 -0.21
N SER A 33 -6.93 -3.53 0.91
CA SER A 33 -6.00 -4.03 1.92
C SER A 33 -6.64 -5.12 2.78
N LEU A 34 -5.80 -6.04 3.25
CA LEU A 34 -6.16 -7.13 4.14
C LEU A 34 -5.22 -7.10 5.34
N GLN A 35 -5.77 -7.32 6.53
CA GLN A 35 -4.99 -7.44 7.76
C GLN A 35 -5.32 -8.74 8.46
N PHE A 36 -4.28 -9.43 8.94
CA PHE A 36 -4.38 -10.69 9.66
C PHE A 36 -3.92 -10.50 11.11
N GLY A 37 -4.80 -10.86 12.07
CA GLY A 37 -4.48 -10.69 13.50
C GLY A 37 -3.47 -11.70 14.02
N GLU A 38 -3.61 -12.97 13.63
CA GLU A 38 -2.83 -14.08 14.20
C GLU A 38 -2.12 -14.93 13.14
N GLY A 39 -2.05 -14.46 11.91
CA GLY A 39 -1.45 -15.22 10.82
C GLY A 39 -2.41 -16.18 10.13
N GLY A 40 -1.87 -17.24 9.58
CA GLY A 40 -2.59 -18.22 8.76
C GLY A 40 -1.89 -18.44 7.43
N PRO A 41 -2.44 -19.29 6.54
CA PRO A 41 -1.75 -19.70 5.31
C PRO A 41 -1.45 -18.56 4.33
N ASN A 42 -2.20 -17.46 4.38
CA ASN A 42 -1.99 -16.28 3.54
C ASN A 42 -1.71 -15.01 4.37
N SER A 43 -1.09 -15.14 5.55
CA SER A 43 -0.81 -14.02 6.44
C SER A 43 0.13 -12.97 5.81
N ASP A 44 0.87 -13.34 4.79
CA ASP A 44 1.71 -12.45 3.99
C ASP A 44 0.93 -11.63 2.93
N LEU A 45 -0.37 -11.93 2.72
CA LEU A 45 -1.19 -11.21 1.74
C LEU A 45 -1.60 -9.83 2.30
N GLY A 46 -1.01 -8.78 1.75
CA GLY A 46 -1.28 -7.39 2.15
C GLY A 46 -2.45 -6.76 1.42
N ALA A 47 -2.56 -6.99 0.11
CA ALA A 47 -3.64 -6.41 -0.69
C ALA A 47 -3.98 -7.23 -1.92
N VAL A 48 -5.22 -7.04 -2.40
CA VAL A 48 -5.68 -7.54 -3.70
C VAL A 48 -6.06 -6.36 -4.60
N VAL A 49 -5.82 -6.51 -5.90
CA VAL A 49 -6.17 -5.52 -6.90
C VAL A 49 -7.23 -6.10 -7.84
N LEU A 50 -8.34 -5.38 -7.96
CA LEU A 50 -9.48 -5.74 -8.79
C LEU A 50 -9.59 -4.78 -9.97
N ASP A 51 -9.72 -5.31 -11.17
CA ASP A 51 -10.11 -4.53 -12.35
C ASP A 51 -11.63 -4.33 -12.32
N VAL A 52 -12.05 -3.09 -12.27
CA VAL A 52 -13.46 -2.68 -12.20
C VAL A 52 -13.90 -1.85 -13.42
N THR A 53 -13.11 -1.89 -14.49
CA THR A 53 -13.31 -1.07 -15.69
C THR A 53 -14.68 -1.27 -16.33
N GLY A 54 -15.23 -2.48 -16.27
CA GLY A 54 -16.49 -2.81 -16.94
C GLY A 54 -17.75 -2.51 -16.12
N LEU A 55 -17.61 -1.92 -14.92
CA LEU A 55 -18.80 -1.53 -14.15
C LEU A 55 -19.70 -0.57 -14.95
N PRO A 56 -21.03 -0.71 -14.83
CA PRO A 56 -21.78 -1.43 -13.80
C PRO A 56 -21.99 -2.95 -14.03
N ASP A 57 -21.46 -3.53 -15.11
CA ASP A 57 -21.51 -4.97 -15.30
C ASP A 57 -20.56 -5.69 -14.32
N THR A 58 -21.12 -6.21 -13.22
CA THR A 58 -20.35 -6.88 -12.17
C THR A 58 -19.70 -8.19 -12.62
N SER A 59 -20.17 -8.80 -13.72
CA SER A 59 -19.57 -10.02 -14.27
C SER A 59 -18.17 -9.79 -14.86
N THR A 60 -17.84 -8.53 -15.15
CA THR A 60 -16.54 -8.11 -15.70
C THR A 60 -15.48 -7.86 -14.63
N VAL A 61 -15.89 -7.74 -13.36
CA VAL A 61 -14.95 -7.52 -12.25
C VAL A 61 -14.10 -8.77 -12.04
N LYS A 62 -12.79 -8.58 -11.95
CA LYS A 62 -11.86 -9.69 -11.73
C LYS A 62 -10.64 -9.26 -10.91
N GLU A 63 -10.13 -10.18 -10.12
CA GLU A 63 -8.82 -10.06 -9.50
C GLU A 63 -7.73 -10.06 -10.59
N VAL A 64 -6.79 -9.12 -10.49
CA VAL A 64 -5.68 -9.01 -11.45
C VAL A 64 -4.32 -9.13 -10.79
N ALA A 65 -4.22 -8.85 -9.50
CA ALA A 65 -2.96 -8.98 -8.77
C ALA A 65 -3.16 -9.16 -7.27
N ARG A 66 -2.16 -9.74 -6.62
CA ARG A 66 -1.98 -9.82 -5.16
C ARG A 66 -0.63 -9.22 -4.80
N ILE A 67 -0.61 -8.37 -3.78
CA ILE A 67 0.62 -7.85 -3.20
C ILE A 67 0.87 -8.62 -1.90
N ARG A 68 2.03 -9.24 -1.80
CA ARG A 68 2.43 -10.08 -0.66
C ARG A 68 3.69 -9.52 0.00
N GLU A 69 3.74 -9.65 1.33
CA GLU A 69 4.84 -9.22 2.18
C GLU A 69 5.30 -10.36 3.10
N PRO A 70 6.07 -11.29 2.59
CA PRO A 70 6.52 -12.43 3.37
C PRO A 70 7.45 -12.05 4.53
N ASP A 71 8.22 -10.96 4.40
CA ASP A 71 9.14 -10.51 5.45
C ASP A 71 8.42 -9.77 6.60
N TYR A 72 7.21 -9.25 6.33
CA TYR A 72 6.37 -8.55 7.29
C TYR A 72 4.93 -9.11 7.26
N PRO A 73 4.73 -10.38 7.68
CA PRO A 73 3.40 -10.98 7.66
C PRO A 73 2.44 -10.24 8.61
N GLY A 74 1.17 -10.33 8.33
CA GLY A 74 0.11 -9.63 9.05
C GLY A 74 -0.76 -8.77 8.15
N GLY A 75 -0.31 -8.54 6.90
CA GLY A 75 -1.02 -7.75 5.92
C GLY A 75 -0.91 -6.24 6.13
N PHE A 76 -1.76 -5.47 5.45
CA PHE A 76 -1.77 -4.00 5.48
C PHE A 76 -3.01 -3.48 6.21
N HIS A 77 -2.80 -2.71 7.28
CA HIS A 77 -3.90 -2.07 8.01
C HIS A 77 -4.49 -0.91 7.19
N ASN A 78 -3.68 0.07 6.83
CA ASN A 78 -4.06 1.20 5.99
C ASN A 78 -3.23 1.27 4.71
N ILE A 79 -3.83 1.82 3.67
CA ILE A 79 -3.17 2.06 2.38
C ILE A 79 -3.51 3.45 1.86
N PHE A 80 -2.61 4.03 1.08
CA PHE A 80 -2.85 5.31 0.43
C PHE A 80 -2.38 5.27 -1.03
N VAL A 81 -3.22 5.76 -1.95
CA VAL A 81 -2.87 5.85 -3.37
C VAL A 81 -2.55 7.29 -3.73
N TYR A 82 -1.43 7.50 -4.39
CA TYR A 82 -0.96 8.80 -4.83
C TYR A 82 -0.42 8.75 -6.26
N VAL A 83 -0.74 9.77 -7.07
CA VAL A 83 -0.12 9.97 -8.38
C VAL A 83 1.08 10.88 -8.21
N HIS A 84 2.26 10.29 -8.30
CA HIS A 84 3.53 10.97 -8.16
C HIS A 84 3.83 11.90 -9.34
N SER A 85 4.63 12.95 -9.14
CA SER A 85 4.96 13.92 -10.19
C SER A 85 5.68 13.32 -11.40
N ASN A 86 6.35 12.16 -11.24
CA ASN A 86 6.95 11.41 -12.36
C ASN A 86 5.93 10.60 -13.18
N GLY A 87 4.64 10.61 -12.80
CA GLY A 87 3.54 9.90 -13.47
C GLY A 87 3.27 8.49 -12.96
N ALA A 88 4.05 7.96 -12.02
CA ALA A 88 3.77 6.68 -11.38
C ALA A 88 2.53 6.77 -10.47
N VAL A 89 1.74 5.70 -10.42
CA VAL A 89 0.66 5.55 -9.44
C VAL A 89 1.17 4.70 -8.30
N LEU A 90 1.37 5.32 -7.15
CA LEU A 90 2.00 4.72 -5.98
C LEU A 90 0.97 4.25 -4.95
N LEU A 91 1.22 3.11 -4.34
CA LEU A 91 0.52 2.58 -3.18
C LEU A 91 1.46 2.59 -1.98
N PHE A 92 1.13 3.38 -0.97
CA PHE A 92 1.78 3.34 0.34
C PHE A 92 1.06 2.33 1.22
N THR A 93 1.80 1.51 1.97
CA THR A 93 1.25 0.44 2.80
C THR A 93 1.81 0.47 4.21
N THR A 94 0.94 0.30 5.21
CA THR A 94 1.38 0.04 6.58
C THR A 94 1.87 -1.40 6.71
N LEU A 95 2.91 -1.60 7.52
CA LEU A 95 3.49 -2.90 7.80
C LEU A 95 3.61 -3.12 9.30
N SER A 96 3.89 -4.36 9.70
CA SER A 96 4.36 -4.68 11.05
C SER A 96 5.82 -4.27 11.31
N GLY A 97 6.48 -3.69 10.29
CA GLY A 97 7.87 -3.20 10.32
C GLY A 97 8.01 -1.69 10.51
N PRO A 98 9.24 -1.21 10.69
CA PRO A 98 9.53 0.20 10.98
C PRO A 98 9.61 1.08 9.72
N GLN A 99 8.84 0.77 8.70
CA GLN A 99 8.75 1.54 7.44
C GLN A 99 7.36 1.41 6.83
N ALA A 100 7.08 2.26 5.86
CA ALA A 100 6.03 2.05 4.87
C ALA A 100 6.67 1.53 3.57
N HIS A 101 6.09 0.51 2.95
CA HIS A 101 6.47 0.10 1.60
C HIS A 101 5.67 0.88 0.56
N VAL A 102 6.32 1.19 -0.56
CA VAL A 102 5.72 1.95 -1.66
C VAL A 102 5.80 1.13 -2.94
N TYR A 103 4.63 0.76 -3.45
CA TYR A 103 4.51 -0.03 -4.67
C TYR A 103 4.08 0.82 -5.86
N ASP A 104 4.68 0.61 -7.02
CA ASP A 104 4.18 1.09 -8.30
C ASP A 104 3.01 0.21 -8.77
N LEU A 105 1.79 0.74 -8.68
CA LEU A 105 0.57 0.04 -9.07
C LEU A 105 0.49 -0.20 -10.59
N GLY A 106 1.16 0.62 -11.40
CA GLY A 106 1.28 0.37 -12.82
C GLY A 106 2.01 -0.94 -13.10
N ARG A 107 3.15 -1.17 -12.43
CA ARG A 107 3.90 -2.43 -12.52
C ARG A 107 3.09 -3.61 -11.98
N VAL A 108 2.39 -3.41 -10.86
CA VAL A 108 1.53 -4.45 -10.27
C VAL A 108 0.48 -4.95 -11.27
N VAL A 109 -0.28 -4.05 -11.91
CA VAL A 109 -1.34 -4.45 -12.84
C VAL A 109 -0.82 -4.92 -14.20
N GLU A 110 0.43 -4.63 -14.53
CA GLU A 110 1.14 -5.13 -15.72
C GLU A 110 1.83 -6.48 -15.49
N GLY A 111 1.77 -7.00 -14.25
CA GLY A 111 2.32 -8.32 -13.89
C GLY A 111 3.78 -8.32 -13.48
N ASP A 112 4.41 -7.15 -13.37
CA ASP A 112 5.81 -6.97 -12.92
C ASP A 112 5.88 -6.78 -11.39
N ILE A 113 5.29 -7.71 -10.66
CA ILE A 113 5.15 -7.61 -9.19
C ILE A 113 6.52 -7.67 -8.49
N SER A 114 7.46 -8.44 -9.02
CA SER A 114 8.81 -8.57 -8.43
C SER A 114 9.61 -7.25 -8.41
N ASN A 115 9.28 -6.31 -9.29
CA ASN A 115 9.90 -4.99 -9.37
C ASN A 115 8.96 -3.87 -8.93
N ALA A 116 7.80 -4.21 -8.34
CA ALA A 116 6.79 -3.22 -7.99
C ALA A 116 7.11 -2.46 -6.70
N LEU A 117 7.87 -3.01 -5.76
CA LEU A 117 8.38 -2.27 -4.61
C LEU A 117 9.43 -1.27 -5.09
N VAL A 118 9.12 0.02 -4.99
CA VAL A 118 9.95 1.11 -5.56
C VAL A 118 10.55 2.03 -4.51
N ALA A 119 10.05 1.98 -3.27
CA ALA A 119 10.61 2.75 -2.16
C ALA A 119 10.22 2.15 -0.80
N GLU A 120 11.02 2.49 0.20
CA GLU A 120 10.73 2.29 1.61
C GLU A 120 10.84 3.64 2.32
N VAL A 121 9.79 4.04 3.05
CA VAL A 121 9.82 5.26 3.86
C VAL A 121 10.00 4.85 5.31
N PRO A 122 11.19 5.07 5.92
CA PRO A 122 11.46 4.59 7.27
C PRO A 122 10.70 5.39 8.31
N VAL A 123 10.31 4.73 9.41
CA VAL A 123 9.94 5.44 10.63
C VAL A 123 11.23 5.84 11.34
N PRO A 124 11.45 7.14 11.63
CA PRO A 124 12.64 7.58 12.33
C PRO A 124 12.80 6.88 13.69
N LYS A 125 14.01 6.39 13.97
CA LYS A 125 14.29 5.60 15.19
C LYS A 125 14.04 6.43 16.44
N GLY A 126 13.27 5.85 17.38
CA GLY A 126 13.17 6.33 18.75
C GLY A 126 14.14 5.63 19.68
N GLU A 127 14.23 6.11 20.91
CA GLU A 127 15.20 5.59 21.88
C GLU A 127 14.89 4.19 22.40
N THR A 128 13.64 3.71 22.35
CA THR A 128 13.23 2.51 23.12
C THR A 128 12.25 1.55 22.48
N GLU A 129 11.63 1.83 21.31
CA GLU A 129 10.55 0.97 20.78
C GLU A 129 10.58 0.81 19.26
N THR A 130 10.14 -0.37 18.79
CA THR A 130 9.79 -0.56 17.38
C THR A 130 8.62 0.35 17.06
N ARG A 131 8.80 1.24 16.09
CA ARG A 131 7.79 2.16 15.65
C ARG A 131 7.25 1.71 14.31
N THR A 132 5.94 1.89 14.11
CA THR A 132 5.25 1.57 12.87
C THR A 132 4.40 2.76 12.45
N TYR A 133 4.18 2.92 11.17
CA TYR A 133 3.13 3.80 10.69
C TYR A 133 1.75 3.19 10.94
N HIS A 134 0.78 4.06 11.22
CA HIS A 134 -0.63 3.68 11.33
C HIS A 134 -1.41 4.20 10.12
N ASP A 135 -1.11 5.42 9.70
CA ASP A 135 -1.79 6.06 8.57
C ASP A 135 -0.88 7.08 7.89
N PHE A 136 -1.23 7.47 6.66
CA PHE A 136 -0.45 8.43 5.89
C PHE A 136 -1.29 9.19 4.87
N TYR A 137 -0.69 10.29 4.45
CA TYR A 137 -1.09 11.06 3.30
C TYR A 137 0.15 11.32 2.43
N ALA A 138 -0.03 11.34 1.11
CA ALA A 138 0.99 11.83 0.19
C ALA A 138 0.39 12.87 -0.74
N GLY A 139 1.18 13.88 -1.09
CA GLY A 139 0.71 14.96 -1.94
C GLY A 139 1.84 15.80 -2.49
N PHE A 140 1.60 16.45 -3.64
CA PHE A 140 2.52 17.41 -4.22
C PHE A 140 2.46 18.74 -3.46
N HIS A 141 3.63 19.24 -3.05
CA HIS A 141 3.78 20.52 -2.36
C HIS A 141 4.22 21.59 -3.38
N PRO A 142 3.30 22.49 -3.82
CA PRO A 142 3.56 23.34 -4.98
C PRO A 142 4.65 24.39 -4.74
N ASP A 143 4.78 24.90 -3.51
CA ASP A 143 5.74 25.97 -3.21
C ASP A 143 7.20 25.49 -3.28
N SER A 144 7.46 24.21 -2.96
CA SER A 144 8.79 23.61 -3.06
C SER A 144 8.96 22.68 -4.27
N ALA A 145 7.87 22.44 -5.03
CA ALA A 145 7.84 21.51 -6.14
C ALA A 145 8.27 20.08 -5.76
N GLU A 146 7.85 19.63 -4.59
CA GLU A 146 8.19 18.32 -4.02
C GLU A 146 6.97 17.43 -3.88
N ASP A 147 7.17 16.14 -4.12
CA ASP A 147 6.26 15.10 -3.63
C ASP A 147 6.57 14.84 -2.16
N ARG A 148 5.56 14.89 -1.30
CA ARG A 148 5.73 14.72 0.14
C ARG A 148 4.89 13.60 0.69
N PHE A 149 5.48 12.83 1.60
CA PHE A 149 4.83 11.85 2.43
C PHE A 149 4.67 12.40 3.84
N TYR A 150 3.49 12.21 4.41
CA TYR A 150 3.12 12.61 5.77
C TYR A 150 2.68 11.36 6.50
N GLY A 151 3.51 10.81 7.37
CA GLY A 151 3.24 9.57 8.11
C GLY A 151 2.95 9.83 9.57
N GLY A 152 1.87 9.25 10.07
CA GLY A 152 1.52 9.22 11.49
C GLY A 152 1.56 7.80 12.04
N GLY A 153 2.07 7.66 13.26
CA GLY A 153 2.14 6.35 13.89
C GLY A 153 2.70 6.41 15.31
N THR A 154 3.21 5.28 15.77
CA THR A 154 3.84 5.20 17.09
C THR A 154 5.06 6.13 17.10
N GLY A 155 5.03 7.13 17.97
CA GLY A 155 6.15 8.05 18.15
C GLY A 155 5.98 9.42 17.50
N GLY A 156 4.94 9.67 16.70
CA GLY A 156 4.61 10.99 16.20
C GLY A 156 4.26 11.07 14.73
N TYR A 157 4.46 12.25 14.18
CA TYR A 157 4.27 12.56 12.77
C TYR A 157 5.61 12.88 12.13
N TYR A 158 5.77 12.40 10.91
CA TYR A 158 6.99 12.57 10.14
C TYR A 158 6.65 13.05 8.73
N VAL A 159 7.47 13.92 8.19
CA VAL A 159 7.34 14.43 6.82
C VAL A 159 8.59 14.08 6.05
N PHE A 160 8.41 13.45 4.90
CA PHE A 160 9.50 13.13 3.99
C PHE A 160 9.27 13.81 2.64
N ASN A 161 10.36 14.30 2.04
CA ASN A 161 10.42 14.53 0.60
C ASN A 161 10.63 13.18 -0.09
N ILE A 162 9.72 12.83 -0.97
CA ILE A 162 9.72 11.58 -1.72
C ILE A 162 9.79 11.83 -3.24
N THR A 163 10.22 13.01 -3.66
CA THR A 163 10.41 13.34 -5.08
C THR A 163 11.42 12.40 -5.73
N ASP A 164 12.46 12.02 -4.99
CA ASP A 164 13.33 10.91 -5.30
C ASP A 164 12.90 9.70 -4.46
N LEU A 165 12.28 8.71 -5.10
CA LEU A 165 11.78 7.51 -4.42
C LEU A 165 12.91 6.58 -3.94
N GLU A 166 14.11 6.68 -4.54
CA GLU A 166 15.26 5.88 -4.10
C GLU A 166 15.89 6.43 -2.82
N GLN A 167 15.68 7.72 -2.53
CA GLN A 167 16.26 8.40 -1.38
C GLN A 167 15.24 9.31 -0.66
N PRO A 168 14.24 8.75 0.02
CA PRO A 168 13.31 9.53 0.83
C PRO A 168 14.05 10.36 1.89
N GLU A 169 13.87 11.67 1.88
CA GLU A 169 14.56 12.61 2.77
C GLU A 169 13.65 13.06 3.91
N LEU A 170 14.03 12.82 5.16
CA LEU A 170 13.29 13.30 6.33
C LEU A 170 13.39 14.83 6.44
N LEU A 171 12.23 15.49 6.47
CA LEU A 171 12.11 16.94 6.64
C LEU A 171 11.78 17.34 8.08
N ILE A 172 10.89 16.57 8.74
CA ILE A 172 10.42 16.80 10.12
C ILE A 172 10.15 15.47 10.79
#